data_2983c78de571e51e6c4c85e86fea85a0
#
_entry.id   2983c78de571e51e6c4c85e86fea85a0
#
_cell.length_a   1.000
_cell.length_b   1.000
_cell.length_c   1.000
_cell.angle_alpha   90.00
_cell.angle_beta   90.00
_cell.angle_gamma   90.00
#
_symmetry.space_group_name_H-M   'P 1'
#
loop_
_entity.id
_entity.type
_entity.pdbx_description
1 polymer ?
#
loop_
_entity_poly.entity_id
_entity_poly.type
_entity_poly.pdbx_seq_one_letter_code
_entity_poly.pdbx_strand_id
1 'polypeptide(L)'
;MKNSLHFFKATLFVLVALFTSCSERDIPEELLNNEQNTSQPVYLDLKENLPADNAGFLLHIRTEQSWTIEVDQDWCTLLRYSGNGNASVMGSVSKNTTEQIRSALITVRIAGISYPLTIQQNAGEEGEGGSTTPENPNGYAKRIEVPALKGGDMNLFITHTTQYNGKEVITYSYEWDCAKKHSRWVAFTFSTATPNKNVGRHNSYIDDPEIPSQYQTHDSDYKGSGYSRGHLCASSDRQYSKKANEQTFYFSNMSPQIQNGFNGGIWQSLEQKVQQWGNISVSSDTLYVVKGGTIQDNQIIEYIGNNVPVPKYYFMAILSLKGGSYQAIGFWLEHKAYSNNNYKQYALSIDDLEQKTGIDFFANLPDNIETTVESKYTESAWSW
;
A
#
# COMPACT_ATOMS: atom_id res chain seq x y z
N MET A 1 -36.70 -75.16 -17.90
CA MET A 1 -36.07 -76.36 -17.32
C MET A 1 -34.99 -75.98 -16.40
N LYS A 2 -35.15 -76.40 -15.15
CA LYS A 2 -34.13 -76.65 -14.07
C LYS A 2 -33.16 -75.58 -13.74
N ASN A 3 -33.38 -74.86 -12.60
CA ASN A 3 -32.95 -75.20 -11.23
C ASN A 3 -31.41 -75.36 -11.08
N SER A 4 -30.74 -74.56 -10.26
CA SER A 4 -30.46 -74.91 -8.86
C SER A 4 -29.57 -73.86 -8.20
N LEU A 5 -29.98 -73.27 -7.21
CA LEU A 5 -29.65 -72.88 -5.86
C LEU A 5 -28.51 -73.69 -5.22
N HIS A 6 -27.52 -73.02 -4.50
CA HIS A 6 -26.86 -73.45 -3.24
C HIS A 6 -25.82 -72.43 -2.87
N PHE A 7 -25.95 -71.63 -1.86
CA PHE A 7 -25.82 -71.70 -0.39
C PHE A 7 -24.42 -72.01 0.13
N PHE A 8 -23.93 -71.04 0.96
CA PHE A 8 -23.10 -71.14 2.14
C PHE A 8 -21.60 -71.48 2.03
N LYS A 9 -20.70 -70.66 2.55
CA LYS A 9 -20.20 -70.62 3.96
C LYS A 9 -19.18 -69.53 4.19
N ALA A 10 -19.38 -68.81 5.31
CA ALA A 10 -18.41 -67.99 5.95
C ALA A 10 -17.25 -68.84 6.54
N THR A 11 -16.05 -68.36 6.43
CA THR A 11 -14.96 -68.83 7.30
C THR A 11 -14.09 -67.66 7.70
N LEU A 12 -14.17 -67.30 8.99
CA LEU A 12 -13.31 -66.42 9.76
C LEU A 12 -11.94 -67.10 9.92
N PHE A 13 -10.86 -66.43 9.51
CA PHE A 13 -9.52 -66.78 9.94
C PHE A 13 -8.82 -65.55 10.54
N VAL A 14 -8.62 -65.63 11.84
CA VAL A 14 -7.70 -64.83 12.62
C VAL A 14 -6.31 -65.44 12.39
N LEU A 15 -5.32 -64.62 12.02
CA LEU A 15 -3.91 -64.96 12.24
C LEU A 15 -3.07 -63.70 12.48
N VAL A 16 -2.69 -63.60 13.66
CA VAL A 16 -1.52 -63.15 14.40
C VAL A 16 -0.33 -62.60 13.59
N ALA A 17 0.17 -61.48 14.09
CA ALA A 17 1.32 -60.70 13.84
C ALA A 17 2.63 -61.45 13.42
N LEU A 18 3.37 -60.77 12.55
CA LEU A 18 4.83 -60.78 12.61
C LEU A 18 5.35 -59.39 12.23
N PHE A 19 6.04 -58.79 13.16
CA PHE A 19 6.87 -57.61 12.97
C PHE A 19 8.03 -57.94 12.02
N THR A 20 8.20 -57.18 10.95
CA THR A 20 9.52 -56.96 10.37
C THR A 20 9.65 -55.49 9.97
N SER A 21 10.63 -54.89 10.54
CA SER A 21 11.40 -53.69 10.34
C SER A 21 11.46 -53.13 8.91
N CYS A 22 11.46 -51.76 8.91
CA CYS A 22 12.14 -50.84 8.03
C CYS A 22 11.87 -50.85 6.52
N SER A 23 11.25 -49.81 6.08
CA SER A 23 11.93 -48.80 5.24
C SER A 23 11.10 -47.52 5.28
N GLU A 24 11.73 -46.47 5.76
CA GLU A 24 11.31 -45.11 5.48
C GLU A 24 11.15 -45.00 3.97
N ARG A 25 9.91 -44.87 3.50
CA ARG A 25 9.67 -44.33 2.17
C ARG A 25 9.67 -42.84 2.33
N ASP A 26 10.73 -42.22 1.85
CA ASP A 26 10.76 -40.81 1.54
C ASP A 26 9.49 -40.46 0.76
N ILE A 27 8.59 -39.72 1.40
CA ILE A 27 7.51 -39.03 0.70
C ILE A 27 8.24 -37.96 -0.08
N PRO A 28 8.09 -37.88 -1.43
CA PRO A 28 8.71 -36.83 -2.19
C PRO A 28 8.28 -35.47 -1.63
N GLU A 29 9.25 -34.60 -1.37
CA GLU A 29 9.06 -33.24 -0.88
C GLU A 29 8.12 -32.39 -1.75
N GLU A 30 7.85 -32.81 -2.98
CA GLU A 30 6.92 -32.19 -3.94
C GLU A 30 5.43 -32.36 -3.58
N LEU A 31 5.06 -33.19 -2.63
CA LEU A 31 3.64 -33.39 -2.22
C LEU A 31 3.28 -32.64 -0.92
N LEU A 32 4.22 -31.92 -0.31
CA LEU A 32 3.99 -31.08 0.89
C LEU A 32 3.69 -29.63 0.57
N ASN A 33 3.76 -29.21 -0.69
CA ASN A 33 3.48 -27.83 -1.12
C ASN A 33 2.40 -27.81 -2.18
N ASN A 34 1.19 -27.46 -1.79
CA ASN A 34 0.14 -26.78 -2.54
C ASN A 34 -1.26 -27.38 -2.38
N GLU A 35 -1.81 -27.22 -1.21
CA GLU A 35 -3.21 -26.83 -1.07
C GLU A 35 -3.28 -26.02 0.22
N GLN A 36 -3.36 -24.71 0.11
CA GLN A 36 -3.73 -23.88 1.24
C GLN A 36 -5.04 -24.44 1.79
N ASN A 37 -4.99 -24.92 3.02
CA ASN A 37 -6.10 -25.59 3.67
C ASN A 37 -7.22 -24.58 3.97
N THR A 38 -7.98 -24.20 2.92
CA THR A 38 -9.12 -23.27 3.00
C THR A 38 -10.26 -23.81 3.89
N SER A 39 -10.13 -25.02 4.44
CA SER A 39 -11.07 -25.61 5.39
C SER A 39 -10.80 -25.17 6.83
N GLN A 40 -9.63 -24.58 7.14
CA GLN A 40 -9.33 -24.08 8.47
C GLN A 40 -10.03 -22.74 8.77
N PRO A 41 -10.48 -22.52 10.02
CA PRO A 41 -11.14 -21.27 10.40
C PRO A 41 -10.18 -20.07 10.38
N VAL A 42 -8.86 -20.29 10.41
CA VAL A 42 -7.83 -19.26 10.39
C VAL A 42 -6.68 -19.71 9.51
N TYR A 43 -6.26 -18.89 8.55
CA TYR A 43 -5.13 -19.18 7.66
C TYR A 43 -4.47 -17.90 7.14
N LEU A 44 -3.20 -18.02 6.74
CA LEU A 44 -2.43 -16.97 6.06
C LEU A 44 -2.45 -17.20 4.56
N ASP A 45 -2.59 -16.14 3.77
CA ASP A 45 -2.45 -16.20 2.32
C ASP A 45 -0.98 -15.92 1.95
N LEU A 46 -0.11 -16.92 2.22
CA LEU A 46 1.32 -16.87 1.93
C LEU A 46 1.73 -18.15 1.21
N LYS A 47 2.48 -18.01 0.11
CA LYS A 47 3.03 -19.14 -0.65
C LYS A 47 4.48 -19.46 -0.27
N GLU A 48 5.19 -18.49 0.30
CA GLU A 48 6.60 -18.56 0.67
C GLU A 48 6.89 -17.59 1.82
N ASN A 49 8.11 -17.58 2.32
CA ASN A 49 8.55 -16.61 3.32
C ASN A 49 8.41 -15.19 2.77
N LEU A 50 8.09 -14.27 3.67
CA LEU A 50 8.10 -12.84 3.33
C LEU A 50 9.53 -12.39 2.97
N PRO A 51 9.69 -11.44 2.04
CA PRO A 51 11.01 -10.89 1.70
C PRO A 51 11.65 -10.21 2.92
N ALA A 52 12.97 -10.01 2.86
CA ALA A 52 13.71 -9.33 3.92
C ALA A 52 13.28 -7.85 4.10
N ASP A 53 12.85 -7.19 3.02
CA ASP A 53 12.31 -5.84 3.09
C ASP A 53 10.92 -5.81 3.76
N ASN A 54 10.39 -4.61 4.00
CA ASN A 54 9.02 -4.44 4.47
C ASN A 54 8.06 -5.20 3.53
N ALA A 55 7.10 -5.90 4.11
CA ALA A 55 6.14 -6.67 3.33
C ALA A 55 4.79 -6.76 4.02
N GLY A 56 3.72 -6.83 3.21
CA GLY A 56 2.36 -7.07 3.69
C GLY A 56 1.93 -8.53 3.54
N PHE A 57 0.96 -8.94 4.37
CA PHE A 57 0.32 -10.26 4.31
C PHE A 57 -1.16 -10.17 4.70
N LEU A 58 -1.93 -11.21 4.36
CA LEU A 58 -3.33 -11.35 4.77
C LEU A 58 -3.52 -12.53 5.72
N LEU A 59 -4.21 -12.24 6.82
CA LEU A 59 -4.72 -13.22 7.77
C LEU A 59 -6.23 -13.35 7.55
N HIS A 60 -6.70 -14.53 7.18
CA HIS A 60 -8.12 -14.83 7.00
C HIS A 60 -8.70 -15.51 8.23
N ILE A 61 -9.86 -15.03 8.68
CA ILE A 61 -10.63 -15.58 9.79
C ILE A 61 -12.03 -15.90 9.28
N ARG A 62 -12.48 -17.15 9.45
CA ARG A 62 -13.79 -17.65 9.08
C ARG A 62 -14.51 -18.14 10.32
N THR A 63 -15.44 -17.35 10.81
CA THR A 63 -16.23 -17.65 12.01
C THR A 63 -17.47 -16.76 12.08
N GLU A 64 -18.47 -17.19 12.80
CA GLU A 64 -19.61 -16.34 13.17
C GLU A 64 -19.44 -15.70 14.55
N GLN A 65 -18.32 -15.98 15.22
CA GLN A 65 -18.06 -15.57 16.60
C GLN A 65 -17.08 -14.40 16.68
N SER A 66 -16.95 -13.83 17.89
CA SER A 66 -15.94 -12.83 18.19
C SER A 66 -14.55 -13.47 18.29
N TRP A 67 -13.54 -12.74 17.89
CA TRP A 67 -12.15 -13.17 17.88
C TRP A 67 -11.20 -12.07 18.36
N THR A 68 -10.05 -12.50 18.85
CA THR A 68 -8.91 -11.63 19.19
C THR A 68 -7.63 -12.18 18.58
N ILE A 69 -6.63 -11.32 18.36
CA ILE A 69 -5.33 -11.67 17.83
C ILE A 69 -4.24 -11.17 18.77
N GLU A 70 -3.23 -11.99 18.98
CA GLU A 70 -1.98 -11.65 19.67
C GLU A 70 -0.81 -11.93 18.72
N VAL A 71 0.21 -11.08 18.73
CA VAL A 71 1.46 -11.23 17.97
C VAL A 71 2.61 -11.13 18.96
N ASP A 72 3.58 -12.03 18.88
CA ASP A 72 4.69 -12.13 19.82
C ASP A 72 5.91 -11.27 19.47
N GLN A 73 5.89 -10.61 18.30
CA GLN A 73 7.01 -9.82 17.77
C GLN A 73 6.59 -8.42 17.35
N ASP A 74 7.29 -7.40 17.82
CA ASP A 74 7.00 -5.99 17.53
C ASP A 74 7.20 -5.61 16.06
N TRP A 75 8.05 -6.36 15.33
CA TRP A 75 8.29 -6.14 13.90
C TRP A 75 7.18 -6.68 12.98
N CYS A 76 6.18 -7.39 13.55
CA CYS A 76 5.01 -7.90 12.85
C CYS A 76 3.76 -7.24 13.45
N THR A 77 3.03 -6.50 12.67
CA THR A 77 1.85 -5.73 13.11
C THR A 77 0.62 -6.07 12.27
N LEU A 78 -0.56 -5.85 12.84
CA LEU A 78 -1.83 -6.06 12.17
C LEU A 78 -2.68 -4.78 12.26
N LEU A 79 -3.49 -4.52 11.25
CA LEU A 79 -4.40 -3.36 11.26
C LEU A 79 -5.50 -3.49 12.31
N ARG A 80 -5.81 -4.72 12.75
CA ARG A 80 -6.88 -4.99 13.72
C ARG A 80 -6.53 -6.21 14.57
N TYR A 81 -6.77 -6.12 15.87
CA TYR A 81 -6.48 -7.17 16.86
C TYR A 81 -7.72 -7.83 17.46
N SER A 82 -8.92 -7.42 17.05
CA SER A 82 -10.18 -8.05 17.47
C SER A 82 -11.29 -7.79 16.47
N GLY A 83 -12.33 -8.61 16.49
CA GLY A 83 -13.49 -8.45 15.62
C GLY A 83 -14.58 -9.47 15.90
N ASN A 84 -15.58 -9.51 15.02
CA ASN A 84 -16.69 -10.46 15.04
C ASN A 84 -17.00 -10.92 13.61
N GLY A 85 -17.28 -12.20 13.43
CA GLY A 85 -17.60 -12.77 12.14
C GLY A 85 -16.37 -12.95 11.24
N ASN A 86 -16.62 -13.24 9.97
CA ASN A 86 -15.59 -13.42 8.96
C ASN A 86 -14.78 -12.13 8.77
N ALA A 87 -13.47 -12.26 8.62
CA ALA A 87 -12.58 -11.14 8.40
C ALA A 87 -11.36 -11.52 7.56
N SER A 88 -10.84 -10.55 6.81
CA SER A 88 -9.49 -10.56 6.26
C SER A 88 -8.73 -9.42 6.93
N VAL A 89 -7.77 -9.77 7.78
CA VAL A 89 -6.97 -8.82 8.55
C VAL A 89 -5.63 -8.65 7.88
N MET A 90 -5.33 -7.43 7.51
CA MET A 90 -4.04 -7.06 6.94
C MET A 90 -2.98 -7.01 8.02
N GLY A 91 -1.83 -7.59 7.71
CA GLY A 91 -0.62 -7.47 8.51
C GLY A 91 0.54 -6.95 7.69
N SER A 92 1.55 -6.47 8.38
CA SER A 92 2.81 -6.02 7.80
C SER A 92 3.98 -6.40 8.69
N VAL A 93 5.13 -6.61 8.05
CA VAL A 93 6.42 -6.85 8.71
C VAL A 93 7.39 -5.74 8.34
N SER A 94 8.16 -5.25 9.31
CA SER A 94 9.25 -4.32 9.04
C SER A 94 10.44 -5.04 8.40
N LYS A 95 11.36 -4.28 7.79
CA LYS A 95 12.59 -4.80 7.19
C LYS A 95 13.39 -5.65 8.20
N ASN A 96 13.79 -6.84 7.78
CA ASN A 96 14.75 -7.67 8.50
C ASN A 96 16.17 -7.22 8.14
N THR A 97 16.83 -6.56 9.07
CA THR A 97 18.21 -6.08 8.91
C THR A 97 19.24 -7.07 9.43
N THR A 98 18.81 -8.25 9.87
CA THR A 98 19.69 -9.31 10.35
C THR A 98 20.00 -10.33 9.27
N GLU A 99 21.15 -10.97 9.33
CA GLU A 99 21.56 -12.04 8.41
C GLU A 99 20.85 -13.38 8.67
N GLN A 100 19.79 -13.36 9.47
CA GLN A 100 19.06 -14.56 9.83
C GLN A 100 17.58 -14.44 9.48
N ILE A 101 16.99 -15.54 9.02
CA ILE A 101 15.55 -15.68 8.92
C ILE A 101 14.95 -15.49 10.30
N ARG A 102 13.89 -14.67 10.40
CA ARG A 102 13.16 -14.47 11.65
C ARG A 102 11.72 -14.93 11.53
N SER A 103 11.10 -15.25 12.66
CA SER A 103 9.74 -15.76 12.72
C SER A 103 8.91 -14.98 13.73
N ALA A 104 7.63 -14.77 13.42
CA ALA A 104 6.65 -14.24 14.35
C ALA A 104 5.48 -15.24 14.49
N LEU A 105 5.00 -15.39 15.73
CA LEU A 105 3.83 -16.18 16.04
C LEU A 105 2.61 -15.26 16.17
N ILE A 106 1.61 -15.51 15.33
CA ILE A 106 0.29 -14.87 15.40
C ILE A 106 -0.68 -15.87 16.00
N THR A 107 -1.32 -15.53 17.10
CA THR A 107 -2.31 -16.38 17.74
C THR A 107 -3.70 -15.76 17.63
N VAL A 108 -4.58 -16.36 16.85
CA VAL A 108 -6.00 -15.97 16.79
C VAL A 108 -6.78 -16.80 17.79
N ARG A 109 -7.60 -16.14 18.61
CA ARG A 109 -8.50 -16.79 19.57
C ARG A 109 -9.95 -16.61 19.16
N ILE A 110 -10.67 -17.72 18.97
CA ILE A 110 -12.09 -17.75 18.62
C ILE A 110 -12.79 -18.64 19.65
N ALA A 111 -13.77 -18.12 20.40
CA ALA A 111 -14.51 -18.87 21.42
C ALA A 111 -13.63 -19.64 22.42
N GLY A 112 -12.49 -19.06 22.79
CA GLY A 112 -11.54 -19.70 23.72
C GLY A 112 -10.58 -20.71 23.08
N ILE A 113 -10.73 -21.03 21.80
CA ILE A 113 -9.81 -21.90 21.04
C ILE A 113 -8.73 -21.02 20.40
N SER A 114 -7.46 -21.45 20.53
CA SER A 114 -6.31 -20.75 19.96
C SER A 114 -5.90 -21.38 18.64
N TYR A 115 -5.66 -20.54 17.64
CA TYR A 115 -5.18 -20.91 16.30
C TYR A 115 -3.84 -20.22 16.08
N PRO A 116 -2.71 -20.91 16.36
CA PRO A 116 -1.38 -20.34 16.15
C PRO A 116 -0.99 -20.43 14.67
N LEU A 117 -0.42 -19.36 14.14
CA LEU A 117 0.11 -19.24 12.79
C LEU A 117 1.50 -18.64 12.85
N THR A 118 2.44 -19.17 12.07
CA THR A 118 3.81 -18.66 12.01
C THR A 118 4.07 -17.97 10.69
N ILE A 119 4.59 -16.75 10.76
CA ILE A 119 5.15 -16.03 9.62
C ILE A 119 6.66 -16.15 9.68
N GLN A 120 7.29 -16.39 8.53
CA GLN A 120 8.74 -16.32 8.37
C GLN A 120 9.10 -15.19 7.42
N GLN A 121 10.16 -14.46 7.77
CA GLN A 121 10.73 -13.41 6.93
C GLN A 121 12.20 -13.74 6.64
N ASN A 122 12.58 -13.63 5.37
CA ASN A 122 13.94 -13.92 4.90
C ASN A 122 14.98 -13.04 5.60
N ALA A 123 16.22 -13.53 5.63
CA ALA A 123 17.38 -12.79 6.10
C ALA A 123 17.65 -11.56 5.23
N GLY A 124 18.13 -10.47 5.85
CA GLY A 124 18.69 -9.32 5.13
C GLY A 124 20.07 -9.64 4.54
N GLU A 125 20.50 -8.88 3.54
CA GLU A 125 21.86 -9.00 2.99
C GLU A 125 22.88 -8.27 3.87
N GLU A 126 24.13 -8.83 3.96
CA GLU A 126 25.25 -8.18 4.63
C GLU A 126 25.60 -6.85 3.94
N GLY A 127 25.50 -5.72 4.62
CA GLY A 127 26.13 -4.50 4.12
C GLY A 127 25.39 -3.18 4.19
N GLU A 128 24.30 -3.04 4.97
CA GLU A 128 23.80 -1.69 5.30
C GLU A 128 23.48 -1.57 6.80
N GLY A 129 24.54 -1.44 7.59
CA GLY A 129 24.43 -1.10 9.00
C GLY A 129 23.98 0.33 9.21
N GLY A 130 22.75 0.50 9.61
CA GLY A 130 22.19 1.74 10.10
C GLY A 130 21.10 1.41 11.10
N SER A 131 21.50 1.31 12.37
CA SER A 131 20.56 1.19 13.50
C SER A 131 19.65 2.40 13.54
N THR A 132 18.40 2.24 13.15
CA THR A 132 17.30 3.04 13.65
C THR A 132 16.14 2.11 13.89
N THR A 133 15.70 2.06 15.14
CA THR A 133 14.43 1.45 15.56
C THR A 133 13.34 1.86 14.59
N PRO A 134 12.53 0.95 13.98
CA PRO A 134 11.39 1.37 13.17
C PRO A 134 10.48 2.19 14.07
N GLU A 135 10.35 3.48 13.81
CA GLU A 135 9.27 4.24 14.39
C GLU A 135 7.96 3.53 14.00
N ASN A 136 7.15 3.27 15.00
CA ASN A 136 5.82 2.72 14.94
C ASN A 136 5.09 3.18 13.65
N PRO A 137 4.60 2.28 12.76
CA PRO A 137 3.86 2.67 11.54
C PRO A 137 2.69 3.62 11.82
N ASN A 138 2.14 3.61 13.03
CA ASN A 138 1.21 4.64 13.50
C ASN A 138 1.85 6.03 13.67
N GLY A 139 3.18 6.16 13.76
CA GLY A 139 3.89 7.44 13.78
C GLY A 139 3.83 8.17 12.44
N TYR A 140 3.93 7.42 11.33
CA TYR A 140 3.81 8.00 9.99
C TYR A 140 2.39 8.49 9.67
N ALA A 141 1.34 7.84 10.19
CA ALA A 141 -0.04 8.26 10.03
C ALA A 141 -0.38 9.61 10.70
N LYS A 142 0.48 10.07 11.63
CA LYS A 142 0.32 11.36 12.33
C LYS A 142 1.08 12.52 11.66
N ARG A 143 1.62 12.33 10.49
CA ARG A 143 2.30 13.39 9.75
C ARG A 143 1.29 14.33 9.11
N ILE A 144 1.63 15.61 9.01
CA ILE A 144 0.74 16.67 8.52
C ILE A 144 0.22 16.39 7.10
N GLU A 145 1.07 15.83 6.22
CA GLU A 145 0.67 15.52 4.84
C GLU A 145 -0.24 14.30 4.72
N VAL A 146 -0.41 13.49 5.75
CA VAL A 146 -1.21 12.27 5.70
C VAL A 146 -2.67 12.61 6.00
N PRO A 147 -3.59 12.40 5.03
CA PRO A 147 -5.02 12.57 5.25
C PRO A 147 -5.56 11.61 6.30
N ALA A 148 -6.75 11.90 6.82
CA ALA A 148 -7.47 10.94 7.66
C ALA A 148 -7.62 9.62 6.90
N LEU A 149 -7.19 8.52 7.54
CA LEU A 149 -7.25 7.20 6.92
C LEU A 149 -8.69 6.71 6.84
N LYS A 150 -9.09 6.18 5.68
CA LYS A 150 -10.33 5.43 5.57
C LYS A 150 -10.27 4.18 6.45
N GLY A 151 -9.10 3.55 6.50
CA GLY A 151 -8.87 2.35 7.29
C GLY A 151 -9.74 1.17 6.88
N GLY A 152 -9.83 0.18 7.76
CA GLY A 152 -10.54 -1.07 7.50
C GLY A 152 -9.68 -2.08 6.76
N ASP A 153 -10.18 -3.32 6.67
CA ASP A 153 -9.41 -4.50 6.26
C ASP A 153 -8.92 -4.49 4.80
N MET A 154 -9.50 -3.61 3.97
CA MET A 154 -9.19 -3.52 2.55
C MET A 154 -8.47 -2.22 2.16
N ASN A 155 -8.00 -1.43 3.14
CA ASN A 155 -7.21 -0.23 2.91
C ASN A 155 -5.87 -0.33 3.64
N LEU A 156 -4.77 -0.26 2.89
CA LEU A 156 -3.42 -0.35 3.41
C LEU A 156 -2.83 1.05 3.51
N PHE A 157 -2.42 1.45 4.71
CA PHE A 157 -1.55 2.61 4.86
C PHE A 157 -0.09 2.16 4.82
N ILE A 158 0.66 2.61 3.81
CA ILE A 158 2.05 2.24 3.57
C ILE A 158 2.89 3.51 3.43
N THR A 159 4.11 3.46 3.96
CA THR A 159 5.10 4.54 3.84
C THR A 159 6.42 3.99 3.30
N HIS A 160 6.82 4.45 2.13
CA HIS A 160 8.14 4.16 1.57
C HIS A 160 9.18 5.12 2.12
N THR A 161 10.29 4.57 2.55
CA THR A 161 11.45 5.32 3.06
C THR A 161 12.72 5.01 2.27
N THR A 162 13.73 5.84 2.41
CA THR A 162 15.07 5.62 1.86
C THR A 162 16.11 6.27 2.74
N GLN A 163 17.36 5.80 2.65
CA GLN A 163 18.49 6.46 3.30
C GLN A 163 19.03 7.59 2.42
N TYR A 164 19.18 8.77 3.00
CA TYR A 164 19.79 9.91 2.35
C TYR A 164 20.67 10.71 3.33
N ASN A 165 21.97 10.86 3.02
CA ASN A 165 22.96 11.51 3.89
C ASN A 165 22.98 10.92 5.32
N GLY A 166 22.88 9.58 5.44
CA GLY A 166 22.93 8.88 6.72
C GLY A 166 21.67 9.04 7.58
N LYS A 167 20.57 9.52 6.99
CA LYS A 167 19.27 9.65 7.66
C LYS A 167 18.19 8.95 6.85
N GLU A 168 17.26 8.35 7.55
CA GLU A 168 16.03 7.89 6.93
C GLU A 168 15.19 9.09 6.51
N VAL A 169 14.70 9.06 5.27
CA VAL A 169 13.79 10.06 4.72
C VAL A 169 12.61 9.37 4.05
N ILE A 170 11.44 9.94 4.19
CA ILE A 170 10.22 9.43 3.57
C ILE A 170 10.23 9.80 2.09
N THR A 171 10.02 8.81 1.24
CA THR A 171 9.81 9.01 -0.19
C THR A 171 8.38 9.49 -0.44
N TYR A 172 7.39 8.73 -0.01
CA TYR A 172 5.96 9.08 0.04
C TYR A 172 5.20 8.08 0.90
N SER A 173 4.01 8.46 1.34
CA SER A 173 3.02 7.59 1.97
C SER A 173 1.78 7.50 1.09
N TYR A 174 1.01 6.42 1.19
CA TYR A 174 -0.22 6.26 0.46
C TYR A 174 -1.21 5.35 1.21
N GLU A 175 -2.49 5.49 0.89
CA GLU A 175 -3.51 4.53 1.32
C GLU A 175 -4.00 3.76 0.09
N TRP A 176 -3.71 2.46 0.07
CA TRP A 176 -4.07 1.55 -1.01
C TRP A 176 -5.45 0.94 -0.78
N ASP A 177 -6.36 1.08 -1.73
CA ASP A 177 -7.63 0.37 -1.73
C ASP A 177 -7.46 -0.97 -2.46
N CYS A 178 -7.41 -2.07 -1.69
CA CYS A 178 -7.19 -3.41 -2.21
C CYS A 178 -8.32 -3.90 -3.14
N ALA A 179 -9.55 -3.46 -2.90
CA ALA A 179 -10.68 -3.82 -3.75
C ALA A 179 -10.62 -3.10 -5.11
N LYS A 180 -10.09 -1.87 -5.11
CA LYS A 180 -9.93 -1.06 -6.31
C LYS A 180 -8.56 -1.24 -6.99
N LYS A 181 -7.59 -1.84 -6.29
CA LYS A 181 -6.20 -1.95 -6.77
C LYS A 181 -5.62 -0.61 -7.21
N HIS A 182 -5.85 0.41 -6.39
CA HIS A 182 -5.44 1.79 -6.67
C HIS A 182 -5.25 2.56 -5.37
N SER A 183 -4.29 3.47 -5.34
CA SER A 183 -4.11 4.39 -4.22
C SER A 183 -5.25 5.39 -4.14
N ARG A 184 -5.83 5.54 -2.95
CA ARG A 184 -6.82 6.59 -2.67
C ARG A 184 -6.18 7.97 -2.77
N TRP A 185 -4.94 8.05 -2.31
CA TRP A 185 -4.08 9.23 -2.38
C TRP A 185 -2.62 8.80 -2.19
N VAL A 186 -1.70 9.66 -2.61
CA VAL A 186 -0.26 9.59 -2.35
C VAL A 186 0.16 10.92 -1.73
N ALA A 187 0.77 10.88 -0.55
CA ALA A 187 1.19 12.03 0.23
C ALA A 187 2.71 12.11 0.38
N PHE A 188 3.27 13.30 0.26
CA PHE A 188 4.71 13.53 0.35
C PHE A 188 5.04 14.99 0.66
N THR A 189 6.30 15.23 1.00
CA THR A 189 6.79 16.59 1.31
C THR A 189 7.89 17.01 0.36
N PHE A 190 8.00 18.31 0.15
CA PHE A 190 9.20 18.96 -0.37
C PHE A 190 9.99 19.54 0.80
N SER A 191 11.29 19.29 0.80
CA SER A 191 12.25 19.76 1.79
C SER A 191 13.53 20.25 1.08
N THR A 192 14.52 20.65 1.83
CA THR A 192 15.84 21.04 1.29
C THR A 192 16.55 19.94 0.50
N ALA A 193 16.18 18.67 0.68
CA ALA A 193 16.72 17.55 -0.09
C ALA A 193 16.12 17.44 -1.49
N THR A 194 14.85 17.81 -1.65
CA THR A 194 14.06 17.58 -2.88
C THR A 194 14.63 18.24 -4.14
N PRO A 195 15.22 19.45 -4.10
CA PRO A 195 15.83 20.07 -5.28
C PRO A 195 17.04 19.30 -5.85
N ASN A 196 17.65 18.41 -5.07
CA ASN A 196 18.85 17.70 -5.47
C ASN A 196 18.55 16.67 -6.58
N LYS A 197 19.32 16.71 -7.66
CA LYS A 197 19.20 15.84 -8.83
C LYS A 197 20.45 14.94 -8.96
N ASN A 198 20.67 14.09 -7.94
CA ASN A 198 21.87 13.25 -7.84
C ASN A 198 21.83 12.05 -8.78
N VAL A 199 20.62 11.67 -9.23
CA VAL A 199 20.42 10.52 -10.11
C VAL A 199 19.52 10.86 -11.30
N GLY A 200 19.67 10.12 -12.39
CA GLY A 200 18.76 10.18 -13.52
C GLY A 200 17.39 9.55 -13.19
N ARG A 201 16.43 9.74 -14.11
CA ARG A 201 15.12 9.10 -14.03
C ARG A 201 15.27 7.57 -14.11
N HIS A 202 14.68 6.84 -13.19
CA HIS A 202 14.44 5.41 -13.31
C HIS A 202 13.40 5.15 -14.42
N ASN A 203 13.53 4.06 -15.20
CA ASN A 203 12.69 3.84 -16.37
C ASN A 203 11.93 2.50 -16.33
N SER A 204 12.06 1.73 -15.26
CA SER A 204 11.39 0.44 -15.10
C SER A 204 10.27 0.53 -14.09
N TYR A 205 9.06 0.22 -14.51
CA TYR A 205 7.92 0.08 -13.59
C TYR A 205 8.02 -1.23 -12.83
N ILE A 206 7.66 -1.22 -11.57
CA ILE A 206 7.90 -2.31 -10.62
C ILE A 206 6.63 -2.50 -9.78
N ASP A 207 6.26 -3.75 -9.53
CA ASP A 207 5.21 -4.08 -8.57
C ASP A 207 5.65 -3.62 -7.17
N ASP A 208 4.71 -3.07 -6.40
CA ASP A 208 5.04 -2.60 -5.06
C ASP A 208 5.17 -3.80 -4.10
N PRO A 209 6.36 -4.03 -3.52
CA PRO A 209 6.60 -5.20 -2.67
C PRO A 209 5.76 -5.20 -1.37
N GLU A 210 5.25 -4.06 -0.95
CA GLU A 210 4.46 -3.94 0.28
C GLU A 210 2.96 -4.22 0.08
N ILE A 211 2.52 -4.41 -1.17
CA ILE A 211 1.14 -4.79 -1.49
C ILE A 211 1.07 -6.30 -1.73
N PRO A 212 0.19 -7.04 -1.04
CA PRO A 212 -0.01 -8.47 -1.31
C PRO A 212 -0.36 -8.73 -2.78
N SER A 213 0.23 -9.78 -3.36
CA SER A 213 0.23 -10.05 -4.80
C SER A 213 -1.15 -10.06 -5.46
N GLN A 214 -2.19 -10.55 -4.78
CA GLN A 214 -3.56 -10.58 -5.28
C GLN A 214 -4.21 -9.19 -5.43
N TYR A 215 -3.67 -8.18 -4.77
CA TYR A 215 -4.16 -6.79 -4.80
C TYR A 215 -3.25 -5.85 -5.57
N GLN A 216 -2.16 -6.36 -6.13
CA GLN A 216 -1.25 -5.55 -6.93
C GLN A 216 -1.86 -5.16 -8.28
N THR A 217 -1.37 -4.05 -8.80
CA THR A 217 -1.52 -3.61 -10.18
C THR A 217 -0.18 -3.81 -10.87
N HIS A 218 -0.21 -4.27 -12.12
CA HIS A 218 0.95 -4.68 -12.88
C HIS A 218 1.12 -3.89 -14.18
N ASP A 219 2.29 -3.98 -14.81
CA ASP A 219 2.55 -3.38 -16.13
C ASP A 219 1.56 -3.88 -17.20
N SER A 220 1.17 -5.16 -17.12
CA SER A 220 0.20 -5.77 -18.02
C SER A 220 -1.17 -5.10 -17.99
N ASP A 221 -1.58 -4.51 -16.87
CA ASP A 221 -2.89 -3.86 -16.72
C ASP A 221 -2.98 -2.57 -17.54
N TYR A 222 -1.84 -1.90 -17.73
CA TYR A 222 -1.75 -0.67 -18.52
C TYR A 222 -1.47 -0.92 -20.01
N LYS A 223 -0.87 -2.07 -20.33
CA LYS A 223 -0.42 -2.36 -21.69
C LYS A 223 -1.59 -2.49 -22.64
N GLY A 224 -1.62 -1.61 -23.65
CA GLY A 224 -2.72 -1.59 -24.65
C GLY A 224 -4.01 -0.95 -24.16
N SER A 225 -4.07 -0.42 -22.94
CA SER A 225 -5.26 0.23 -22.38
C SER A 225 -5.60 1.59 -22.99
N GLY A 226 -4.64 2.23 -23.65
CA GLY A 226 -4.79 3.62 -24.13
C GLY A 226 -4.41 4.68 -23.08
N TYR A 227 -4.13 4.27 -21.84
CA TYR A 227 -3.72 5.16 -20.75
C TYR A 227 -2.23 5.04 -20.43
N SER A 228 -1.67 6.15 -20.00
CA SER A 228 -0.30 6.23 -19.47
C SER A 228 -0.26 5.82 -18.01
N ARG A 229 0.89 5.37 -17.57
CA ARG A 229 1.23 5.19 -16.16
C ARG A 229 1.57 6.55 -15.55
N GLY A 230 0.53 7.29 -15.15
CA GLY A 230 0.67 8.62 -14.58
C GLY A 230 1.19 8.54 -13.15
N HIS A 231 2.30 9.22 -12.87
CA HIS A 231 2.84 9.31 -11.51
C HIS A 231 1.96 10.20 -10.62
N LEU A 232 1.75 9.79 -9.37
CA LEU A 232 1.18 10.65 -8.33
C LEU A 232 2.31 11.43 -7.61
N CYS A 233 3.30 10.77 -7.03
CA CYS A 233 4.56 11.41 -6.65
C CYS A 233 5.50 11.38 -7.86
N ALA A 234 5.81 12.55 -8.44
CA ALA A 234 6.59 12.62 -9.67
C ALA A 234 8.03 12.13 -9.47
N SER A 235 8.56 11.40 -10.46
CA SER A 235 9.95 10.92 -10.45
C SER A 235 10.94 12.07 -10.26
N SER A 236 10.69 13.24 -10.87
CA SER A 236 11.52 14.43 -10.72
C SER A 236 11.61 14.94 -9.28
N ASP A 237 10.65 14.62 -8.41
CA ASP A 237 10.62 15.06 -7.02
C ASP A 237 11.50 14.19 -6.12
N ARG A 238 11.99 13.07 -6.60
CA ARG A 238 12.72 12.04 -5.84
C ARG A 238 14.06 11.65 -6.47
N GLN A 239 14.69 12.55 -7.20
CA GLN A 239 16.00 12.32 -7.83
C GLN A 239 17.19 12.56 -6.89
N TYR A 240 16.97 12.86 -5.64
CA TYR A 240 18.05 13.00 -4.64
C TYR A 240 18.69 11.66 -4.28
N SER A 241 18.00 10.53 -4.44
CA SER A 241 18.46 9.17 -4.15
C SER A 241 17.99 8.19 -5.22
N LYS A 242 18.81 7.17 -5.54
CA LYS A 242 18.47 6.10 -6.49
C LYS A 242 17.23 5.34 -6.01
N LYS A 243 17.20 4.92 -4.72
CA LYS A 243 16.08 4.16 -4.14
C LYS A 243 14.81 5.00 -4.10
N ALA A 244 14.89 6.28 -3.69
CA ALA A 244 13.73 7.18 -3.71
C ALA A 244 13.15 7.34 -5.12
N ASN A 245 14.01 7.48 -6.15
CA ASN A 245 13.56 7.58 -7.52
C ASN A 245 12.95 6.27 -8.04
N GLU A 246 13.54 5.11 -7.71
CA GLU A 246 13.01 3.79 -8.03
C GLU A 246 11.62 3.59 -7.43
N GLN A 247 11.41 3.92 -6.16
CA GLN A 247 10.11 3.80 -5.48
C GLN A 247 9.01 4.60 -6.17
N THR A 248 9.32 5.72 -6.84
CA THR A 248 8.31 6.46 -7.61
C THR A 248 7.76 5.67 -8.80
N PHE A 249 8.40 4.58 -9.22
CA PHE A 249 7.97 3.70 -10.31
C PHE A 249 7.19 2.47 -9.84
N TYR A 250 6.88 2.36 -8.55
CA TYR A 250 5.97 1.36 -8.03
C TYR A 250 4.54 1.60 -8.56
N PHE A 251 3.83 0.52 -8.90
CA PHE A 251 2.45 0.65 -9.39
C PHE A 251 1.49 1.24 -8.36
N SER A 252 1.82 1.20 -7.07
CA SER A 252 1.10 1.94 -6.02
C SER A 252 1.10 3.46 -6.22
N ASN A 253 2.11 3.98 -6.92
CA ASN A 253 2.25 5.39 -7.27
C ASN A 253 1.72 5.72 -8.68
N MET A 254 1.16 4.74 -9.40
CA MET A 254 0.66 4.90 -10.77
C MET A 254 -0.86 5.01 -10.79
N SER A 255 -1.34 5.86 -11.70
CA SER A 255 -2.77 6.00 -12.01
C SER A 255 -2.98 6.09 -13.52
N PRO A 256 -4.04 5.46 -14.09
CA PRO A 256 -4.31 5.56 -15.52
C PRO A 256 -4.62 6.99 -15.94
N GLN A 257 -3.78 7.59 -16.78
CA GLN A 257 -3.94 8.99 -17.23
C GLN A 257 -3.93 9.10 -18.76
N ILE A 258 -4.80 9.94 -19.30
CA ILE A 258 -4.78 10.37 -20.71
C ILE A 258 -3.43 11.06 -20.95
N GLN A 259 -2.62 10.55 -21.91
CA GLN A 259 -1.28 11.09 -22.14
C GLN A 259 -1.32 12.51 -22.68
N ASN A 260 -2.03 12.72 -23.79
CA ASN A 260 -2.04 14.00 -24.49
C ASN A 260 -3.04 14.97 -23.87
N GLY A 261 -2.59 16.16 -23.53
CA GLY A 261 -3.42 17.22 -22.96
C GLY A 261 -3.70 17.06 -21.45
N PHE A 262 -3.56 15.86 -20.85
CA PHE A 262 -3.68 15.68 -19.41
C PHE A 262 -2.31 15.36 -18.76
N ASN A 263 -1.83 14.14 -18.79
CA ASN A 263 -0.57 13.74 -18.13
C ASN A 263 0.64 14.54 -18.64
N GLY A 264 0.83 14.59 -19.99
CA GLY A 264 1.85 15.42 -20.65
C GLY A 264 1.35 16.84 -20.99
N GLY A 265 0.34 17.35 -20.30
CA GLY A 265 -0.27 18.65 -20.52
C GLY A 265 -0.51 19.40 -19.21
N ILE A 266 -1.78 19.64 -18.89
CA ILE A 266 -2.19 20.45 -17.73
C ILE A 266 -1.67 19.90 -16.39
N TRP A 267 -1.69 18.56 -16.22
CA TRP A 267 -1.19 17.91 -14.99
C TRP A 267 0.30 18.13 -14.81
N GLN A 268 1.10 17.88 -15.86
CA GLN A 268 2.53 18.14 -15.83
C GLN A 268 2.84 19.62 -15.55
N SER A 269 2.08 20.54 -16.12
CA SER A 269 2.27 21.97 -15.90
C SER A 269 1.98 22.37 -14.45
N LEU A 270 0.94 21.77 -13.85
CA LEU A 270 0.64 21.96 -12.44
C LEU A 270 1.74 21.33 -11.55
N GLU A 271 2.24 20.14 -11.88
CA GLU A 271 3.38 19.52 -11.16
C GLU A 271 4.63 20.40 -11.18
N GLN A 272 4.96 20.96 -12.34
CA GLN A 272 6.10 21.89 -12.47
C GLN A 272 5.89 23.13 -11.59
N LYS A 273 4.67 23.63 -11.47
CA LYS A 273 4.36 24.75 -10.58
C LYS A 273 4.53 24.36 -9.11
N VAL A 274 4.02 23.19 -8.72
CA VAL A 274 4.19 22.64 -7.36
C VAL A 274 5.68 22.46 -7.03
N GLN A 275 6.49 21.99 -7.97
CA GLN A 275 7.95 21.92 -7.81
C GLN A 275 8.60 23.29 -7.59
N GLN A 276 8.14 24.33 -8.29
CA GLN A 276 8.62 25.70 -8.07
C GLN A 276 8.27 26.18 -6.65
N TRP A 277 7.07 25.91 -6.16
CA TRP A 277 6.68 26.21 -4.77
C TRP A 277 7.46 25.36 -3.76
N GLY A 278 7.76 24.13 -4.11
CA GLY A 278 8.53 23.17 -3.32
C GLY A 278 10.05 23.36 -3.39
N ASN A 279 10.56 24.42 -4.03
CA ASN A 279 11.97 24.75 -4.02
C ASN A 279 12.37 25.39 -2.68
N ILE A 280 12.48 24.56 -1.66
CA ILE A 280 12.71 24.95 -0.27
C ILE A 280 14.20 25.16 -0.02
N SER A 281 14.57 26.34 0.47
CA SER A 281 15.96 26.69 0.81
C SER A 281 16.23 26.75 2.32
N VAL A 282 15.18 26.85 3.13
CA VAL A 282 15.27 26.94 4.58
C VAL A 282 14.74 25.65 5.21
N SER A 283 15.50 25.05 6.13
CA SER A 283 15.17 23.74 6.72
C SER A 283 13.90 23.73 7.58
N SER A 284 13.44 24.91 8.03
CA SER A 284 12.17 25.06 8.76
C SER A 284 10.95 25.18 7.86
N ASP A 285 11.13 25.41 6.56
CA ASP A 285 10.04 25.51 5.60
C ASP A 285 9.76 24.15 4.95
N THR A 286 8.50 23.89 4.62
CA THR A 286 8.05 22.63 4.03
C THR A 286 6.86 22.87 3.10
N LEU A 287 6.79 22.14 2.00
CA LEU A 287 5.58 22.02 1.21
C LEU A 287 5.05 20.59 1.33
N TYR A 288 3.84 20.45 1.86
CA TYR A 288 3.11 19.19 2.00
C TYR A 288 2.20 19.01 0.79
N VAL A 289 2.20 17.84 0.19
CA VAL A 289 1.46 17.58 -1.05
C VAL A 289 0.74 16.24 -0.94
N VAL A 290 -0.54 16.24 -1.28
CA VAL A 290 -1.38 15.05 -1.45
C VAL A 290 -1.93 15.05 -2.87
N LYS A 291 -1.76 13.95 -3.59
CA LYS A 291 -2.29 13.78 -4.95
C LYS A 291 -3.09 12.50 -5.05
N GLY A 292 -4.09 12.47 -5.91
CA GLY A 292 -4.83 11.27 -6.19
C GLY A 292 -5.74 11.37 -7.41
N GLY A 293 -6.24 10.21 -7.82
CA GLY A 293 -7.37 10.07 -8.73
C GLY A 293 -8.58 9.56 -7.95
N THR A 294 -9.78 9.97 -8.34
CA THR A 294 -11.01 9.52 -7.67
C THR A 294 -11.31 8.06 -7.97
N ILE A 295 -11.60 7.28 -6.94
CA ILE A 295 -11.92 5.83 -7.06
C ILE A 295 -13.27 5.45 -6.44
N GLN A 296 -14.11 6.43 -6.13
CA GLN A 296 -15.51 6.17 -5.77
C GLN A 296 -16.28 5.70 -7.02
N ASP A 297 -17.21 4.76 -6.88
CA ASP A 297 -17.87 4.10 -8.02
C ASP A 297 -18.51 5.08 -9.02
N ASN A 298 -19.10 6.17 -8.54
CA ASN A 298 -19.69 7.22 -9.39
C ASN A 298 -18.67 8.19 -9.99
N GLN A 299 -17.39 8.04 -9.66
CA GLN A 299 -16.28 8.89 -10.12
C GLN A 299 -15.19 8.08 -10.86
N ILE A 300 -15.57 6.93 -11.41
CA ILE A 300 -14.75 6.08 -12.28
C ILE A 300 -15.32 6.17 -13.69
N ILE A 301 -14.46 6.35 -14.69
CA ILE A 301 -14.85 6.38 -16.11
C ILE A 301 -15.06 4.95 -16.61
N GLU A 302 -14.06 4.08 -16.37
CA GLU A 302 -13.99 2.69 -16.80
C GLU A 302 -12.94 1.95 -15.99
N TYR A 303 -12.74 0.67 -16.30
CA TYR A 303 -11.70 -0.16 -15.70
C TYR A 303 -10.77 -0.69 -16.79
N ILE A 304 -9.47 -0.75 -16.50
CA ILE A 304 -8.45 -1.33 -17.38
C ILE A 304 -7.85 -2.58 -16.75
N GLY A 305 -7.22 -3.44 -17.56
CA GLY A 305 -6.51 -4.63 -17.10
C GLY A 305 -7.33 -5.46 -16.12
N ASN A 306 -6.74 -5.81 -15.00
CA ASN A 306 -7.38 -6.57 -13.93
C ASN A 306 -8.12 -5.65 -12.94
N ASN A 307 -9.15 -4.97 -13.42
CA ASN A 307 -10.02 -4.07 -12.65
C ASN A 307 -9.34 -2.84 -12.02
N VAL A 308 -8.36 -2.26 -12.69
CA VAL A 308 -7.76 -0.99 -12.26
C VAL A 308 -8.68 0.16 -12.70
N PRO A 309 -9.19 1.00 -11.79
CA PRO A 309 -10.11 2.08 -12.14
C PRO A 309 -9.40 3.20 -12.90
N VAL A 310 -10.08 3.77 -13.89
CA VAL A 310 -9.69 5.01 -14.54
C VAL A 310 -10.43 6.14 -13.84
N PRO A 311 -9.75 7.01 -13.07
CA PRO A 311 -10.38 8.09 -12.35
C PRO A 311 -11.07 9.10 -13.27
N LYS A 312 -12.25 9.58 -12.88
CA LYS A 312 -12.95 10.66 -13.58
C LYS A 312 -12.38 12.04 -13.26
N TYR A 313 -11.79 12.17 -12.08
CA TYR A 313 -11.16 13.41 -11.63
C TYR A 313 -9.80 13.11 -10.98
N TYR A 314 -8.91 14.09 -11.07
CA TYR A 314 -7.64 14.11 -10.35
C TYR A 314 -7.58 15.34 -9.46
N PHE A 315 -6.91 15.20 -8.34
CA PHE A 315 -6.79 16.26 -7.35
C PHE A 315 -5.36 16.41 -6.82
N MET A 316 -5.06 17.62 -6.34
CA MET A 316 -3.92 17.92 -5.49
C MET A 316 -4.41 18.77 -4.32
N ALA A 317 -4.03 18.39 -3.09
CA ALA A 317 -4.12 19.24 -1.91
C ALA A 317 -2.70 19.63 -1.51
N ILE A 318 -2.45 20.92 -1.31
CA ILE A 318 -1.12 21.47 -1.06
C ILE A 318 -1.20 22.38 0.14
N LEU A 319 -0.31 22.15 1.12
CA LEU A 319 -0.13 22.99 2.30
C LEU A 319 1.31 23.49 2.35
N SER A 320 1.49 24.77 2.43
CA SER A 320 2.80 25.41 2.58
C SER A 320 3.00 25.85 4.03
N LEU A 321 4.09 25.43 4.65
CA LEU A 321 4.63 26.05 5.87
C LEU A 321 5.81 26.92 5.44
N LYS A 322 5.72 28.23 5.64
CA LYS A 322 6.77 29.17 5.29
C LYS A 322 6.84 30.31 6.31
N GLY A 323 8.02 30.48 6.89
CA GLY A 323 8.21 31.50 7.94
C GLY A 323 7.26 31.34 9.14
N GLY A 324 6.88 30.12 9.48
CA GLY A 324 5.96 29.80 10.59
C GLY A 324 4.47 29.99 10.25
N SER A 325 4.12 30.33 9.01
CA SER A 325 2.74 30.52 8.57
C SER A 325 2.30 29.41 7.61
N TYR A 326 1.08 28.92 7.79
CA TYR A 326 0.46 27.93 6.91
C TYR A 326 -0.42 28.61 5.85
N GLN A 327 -0.39 28.09 4.63
CA GLN A 327 -1.30 28.44 3.52
C GLN A 327 -1.66 27.17 2.75
N ALA A 328 -2.93 26.98 2.44
CA ALA A 328 -3.40 25.81 1.71
C ALA A 328 -4.07 26.17 0.41
N ILE A 329 -4.04 25.24 -0.57
CA ILE A 329 -4.70 25.36 -1.88
C ILE A 329 -5.00 23.97 -2.41
N GLY A 330 -6.20 23.77 -2.95
CA GLY A 330 -6.64 22.58 -3.64
C GLY A 330 -6.67 22.77 -5.15
N PHE A 331 -6.62 21.67 -5.91
CA PHE A 331 -6.87 21.62 -7.35
C PHE A 331 -7.78 20.43 -7.66
N TRP A 332 -8.76 20.67 -8.54
CA TRP A 332 -9.69 19.65 -9.00
C TRP A 332 -9.82 19.67 -10.51
N LEU A 333 -9.35 18.63 -11.19
CA LEU A 333 -9.30 18.53 -12.64
C LEU A 333 -10.11 17.34 -13.14
N GLU A 334 -11.01 17.56 -14.09
CA GLU A 334 -11.64 16.48 -14.83
C GLU A 334 -10.61 15.74 -15.68
N HIS A 335 -10.67 14.40 -15.70
CA HIS A 335 -9.74 13.59 -16.48
C HIS A 335 -10.09 13.59 -17.96
N LYS A 336 -9.66 14.62 -18.68
CA LYS A 336 -9.85 14.78 -20.13
C LYS A 336 -8.63 15.45 -20.76
N ALA A 337 -8.54 15.42 -22.07
CA ALA A 337 -7.55 16.21 -22.79
C ALA A 337 -7.90 17.71 -22.73
N TYR A 338 -6.93 18.52 -22.31
CA TYR A 338 -7.04 19.98 -22.28
C TYR A 338 -6.30 20.59 -23.47
N SER A 339 -6.86 21.64 -24.05
CA SER A 339 -6.25 22.40 -25.16
C SER A 339 -5.24 23.45 -24.68
N ASN A 340 -5.25 23.78 -23.39
CA ASN A 340 -4.30 24.69 -22.74
C ASN A 340 -3.97 24.21 -21.33
N ASN A 341 -2.91 24.76 -20.76
CA ASN A 341 -2.40 24.38 -19.45
C ASN A 341 -2.77 25.38 -18.34
N ASN A 342 -3.87 26.12 -18.49
CA ASN A 342 -4.33 27.06 -17.47
C ASN A 342 -4.96 26.32 -16.27
N TYR A 343 -4.11 25.75 -15.41
CA TYR A 343 -4.53 25.03 -14.20
C TYR A 343 -5.08 25.95 -13.09
N LYS A 344 -4.73 27.24 -13.10
CA LYS A 344 -5.13 28.21 -12.07
C LYS A 344 -6.66 28.29 -11.89
N GLN A 345 -7.44 28.20 -12.96
CA GLN A 345 -8.90 28.21 -12.91
C GLN A 345 -9.54 27.00 -12.19
N TYR A 346 -8.76 25.97 -11.90
CA TYR A 346 -9.17 24.75 -11.18
C TYR A 346 -8.75 24.76 -9.72
N ALA A 347 -8.21 25.88 -9.22
CA ALA A 347 -7.89 26.08 -7.83
C ALA A 347 -9.17 26.28 -7.00
N LEU A 348 -9.18 25.71 -5.79
CA LEU A 348 -10.26 25.79 -4.83
C LEU A 348 -9.74 25.71 -3.40
N SER A 349 -10.61 25.90 -2.42
CA SER A 349 -10.28 25.67 -1.01
C SER A 349 -10.07 24.18 -0.71
N ILE A 350 -9.43 23.85 0.41
CA ILE A 350 -9.33 22.47 0.84
C ILE A 350 -10.70 21.94 1.25
N ASP A 351 -11.53 22.71 1.98
CA ASP A 351 -12.90 22.31 2.33
C ASP A 351 -13.73 21.93 1.08
N ASP A 352 -13.65 22.71 -0.01
CA ASP A 352 -14.31 22.37 -1.26
C ASP A 352 -13.75 21.10 -1.90
N LEU A 353 -12.44 20.85 -1.76
CA LEU A 353 -11.79 19.64 -2.27
C LEU A 353 -12.24 18.41 -1.49
N GLU A 354 -12.36 18.53 -0.17
CA GLU A 354 -12.85 17.48 0.73
C GLU A 354 -14.29 17.08 0.41
N GLN A 355 -15.15 18.05 0.18
CA GLN A 355 -16.54 17.79 -0.25
C GLN A 355 -16.59 16.99 -1.57
N LYS A 356 -15.64 17.19 -2.47
CA LYS A 356 -15.58 16.51 -3.77
C LYS A 356 -14.95 15.10 -3.67
N THR A 357 -13.97 14.93 -2.81
CA THR A 357 -13.18 13.69 -2.68
C THR A 357 -13.70 12.77 -1.58
N GLY A 358 -14.32 13.33 -0.54
CA GLY A 358 -14.64 12.63 0.70
C GLY A 358 -13.35 12.23 1.48
N ILE A 359 -12.25 12.92 1.25
CA ILE A 359 -10.97 12.75 1.95
C ILE A 359 -10.77 13.99 2.81
N ASP A 360 -10.51 13.79 4.08
CA ASP A 360 -10.15 14.81 5.07
C ASP A 360 -8.63 15.00 4.99
N PHE A 361 -8.20 16.13 4.41
CA PHE A 361 -6.80 16.46 4.18
C PHE A 361 -6.22 17.18 5.41
N PHE A 362 -4.93 17.00 5.65
CA PHE A 362 -4.18 17.67 6.71
C PHE A 362 -4.77 17.50 8.12
N ALA A 363 -5.59 16.48 8.34
CA ALA A 363 -6.28 16.12 9.59
C ALA A 363 -5.38 16.01 10.84
N ASN A 364 -4.07 16.11 10.67
CA ASN A 364 -3.10 16.12 11.77
C ASN A 364 -2.60 17.53 12.11
N LEU A 365 -3.14 18.56 11.49
CA LEU A 365 -2.95 19.94 11.97
C LEU A 365 -3.75 20.17 13.26
N PRO A 366 -3.34 21.11 14.11
CA PRO A 366 -4.23 21.59 15.18
C PRO A 366 -5.52 22.18 14.60
N ASP A 367 -6.69 21.81 15.14
CA ASP A 367 -8.02 22.14 14.62
C ASP A 367 -8.22 23.62 14.27
N ASN A 368 -7.66 24.54 15.09
CA ASN A 368 -7.75 25.98 14.86
C ASN A 368 -6.93 26.47 13.65
N ILE A 369 -5.85 25.76 13.32
CA ILE A 369 -5.04 26.04 12.14
C ILE A 369 -5.72 25.44 10.91
N GLU A 370 -6.10 24.16 11.00
CA GLU A 370 -6.81 23.39 9.97
C GLU A 370 -8.02 24.18 9.48
N THR A 371 -9.01 24.46 10.32
CA THR A 371 -10.21 25.23 9.98
C THR A 371 -9.90 26.56 9.29
N THR A 372 -8.81 27.22 9.69
CA THR A 372 -8.46 28.54 9.12
C THR A 372 -7.89 28.43 7.72
N VAL A 373 -6.98 27.43 7.50
CA VAL A 373 -6.24 27.35 6.22
C VAL A 373 -7.04 26.61 5.15
N GLU A 374 -8.00 25.77 5.53
CA GLU A 374 -8.79 24.96 4.61
C GLU A 374 -10.03 25.67 4.09
N SER A 375 -10.62 26.55 4.87
CA SER A 375 -11.85 27.27 4.51
C SER A 375 -11.73 28.14 3.25
N LYS A 376 -10.53 28.59 2.92
CA LYS A 376 -10.25 29.42 1.74
C LYS A 376 -8.77 29.40 1.39
N TYR A 377 -8.44 29.54 0.11
CA TYR A 377 -7.08 29.85 -0.30
C TYR A 377 -6.92 31.34 -0.60
N THR A 378 -5.74 31.87 -0.33
CA THR A 378 -5.38 33.26 -0.63
C THR A 378 -4.52 33.27 -1.89
N GLU A 379 -5.08 33.72 -3.02
CA GLU A 379 -4.38 33.68 -4.31
C GLU A 379 -3.01 34.36 -4.29
N SER A 380 -2.88 35.50 -3.61
CA SER A 380 -1.62 36.25 -3.50
C SER A 380 -0.54 35.56 -2.66
N ALA A 381 -0.88 34.53 -1.90
CA ALA A 381 0.10 33.73 -1.16
C ALA A 381 0.88 32.77 -2.06
N TRP A 382 0.41 32.56 -3.29
CA TRP A 382 0.98 31.63 -4.26
C TRP A 382 1.56 32.38 -5.45
N SER A 383 2.81 32.09 -5.82
CA SER A 383 3.44 32.65 -7.02
C SER A 383 2.98 31.89 -8.26
N TRP A 384 2.12 32.47 -9.05
CA TRP A 384 1.54 31.85 -10.25
C TRP A 384 2.47 31.93 -11.48
#